data_e3df6f1f7ff39b8db836868036364c24
#
_entry.id   e3df6f1f7ff39b8db836868036364c24
#
_cell.length_a   1.000
_cell.length_b   1.000
_cell.length_c   1.000
_cell.angle_alpha   90.00
_cell.angle_beta   90.00
_cell.angle_gamma   90.00
#
_symmetry.space_group_name_H-M   'P 1'
#
loop_
_entity.id
_entity.type
_entity.pdbx_description
1 polymer ?
#
loop_
_entity_poly.entity_id
_entity_poly.type
_entity_poly.pdbx_seq_one_letter_code
_entity_poly.pdbx_strand_id
1 'polypeptide(L)'
;MKRDRLHVLKANLRACRKAVRDLREKALTATGALTRSVVGYDKPLPTGIWRPFSRRLYSDNATAEVWLVSPEDGHFMHTFFDVDPISPGGRYLVATRVPFIWRVPYVGDECQVCVIDLESERYLPVYTSRGWGSQLGCNAQWLDENTVLCNDVFEGRGAGVKIEISTGRVERLEGPIYGLSPDKKYSYSGSIDLINLSQTGYGVPEPLFGTRYPSRGYESSEGVWRTDLATGKRSLILSLEQIRNALPDQEELATGDYFIQNVKVSPSGDRLLIVVFSRRVRGRLGWPVQVVTCRPDGSDVSLALHDRDYRKGGHHPNWLPSGRDILMNLRPDGRTMRFCVVDPVTREFRVLLPGAKGGGHPSVHQNRLLTDAYVTEGFSDAAGRVPIRLIDLETQSEQEICRVFTKNLTGGRRVDPHPVWTCDGDVVFNGVVDGRRQIYLARIK
;
A
#
# COMPACT_ATOMS: atom_id res chain seq x y z
N MET A 1 31.01 -2.34 21.30
CA MET A 1 31.60 -1.23 20.53
C MET A 1 31.95 -1.57 19.06
N LYS A 2 32.80 -2.56 18.73
CA LYS A 2 33.13 -2.86 17.31
C LYS A 2 31.96 -3.43 16.50
N ARG A 3 31.08 -4.27 17.08
CA ARG A 3 29.92 -4.87 16.39
C ARG A 3 28.83 -3.85 16.08
N ASP A 4 28.60 -2.87 16.95
CA ASP A 4 27.60 -1.82 16.72
C ASP A 4 28.01 -0.90 15.56
N ARG A 5 29.29 -0.56 15.46
CA ARG A 5 29.82 0.22 14.33
C ARG A 5 29.65 -0.50 13.00
N LEU A 6 29.75 -1.83 12.97
CA LEU A 6 29.58 -2.62 11.75
C LEU A 6 28.12 -2.68 11.30
N HIS A 7 27.17 -2.76 12.25
CA HIS A 7 25.73 -2.69 11.95
C HIS A 7 25.32 -1.32 11.43
N VAL A 8 25.81 -0.24 12.05
CA VAL A 8 25.59 1.13 11.58
C VAL A 8 26.18 1.33 10.18
N LEU A 9 27.38 0.80 9.94
CA LEU A 9 28.02 0.90 8.62
C LEU A 9 27.24 0.15 7.53
N LYS A 10 26.71 -1.04 7.84
CA LYS A 10 25.86 -1.82 6.91
C LYS A 10 24.52 -1.13 6.64
N ALA A 11 23.89 -0.54 7.66
CA ALA A 11 22.66 0.23 7.50
C ALA A 11 22.91 1.48 6.63
N ASN A 12 24.01 2.17 6.87
CA ASN A 12 24.42 3.35 6.11
C ASN A 12 24.74 3.01 4.65
N LEU A 13 25.42 1.88 4.39
CA LEU A 13 25.68 1.39 3.02
C LEU A 13 24.38 1.00 2.28
N ARG A 14 23.40 0.43 2.98
CA ARG A 14 22.09 0.14 2.40
C ARG A 14 21.33 1.42 2.07
N ALA A 15 21.37 2.41 2.94
CA ALA A 15 20.75 3.73 2.72
C ALA A 15 21.42 4.48 1.54
N CYS A 16 22.74 4.49 1.45
CA CYS A 16 23.48 5.04 0.30
C CYS A 16 23.12 4.31 -1.00
N ARG A 17 23.08 2.97 -0.99
CA ARG A 17 22.68 2.18 -2.17
C ARG A 17 21.24 2.47 -2.60
N LYS A 18 20.34 2.70 -1.63
CA LYS A 18 18.96 3.10 -1.90
C LYS A 18 18.91 4.49 -2.51
N ALA A 19 19.63 5.49 -1.95
CA ALA A 19 19.66 6.85 -2.45
C ALA A 19 20.26 6.93 -3.87
N VAL A 20 21.34 6.21 -4.15
CA VAL A 20 21.94 6.12 -5.50
C VAL A 20 20.97 5.46 -6.48
N ARG A 21 20.26 4.42 -6.04
CA ARG A 21 19.25 3.77 -6.87
C ARG A 21 18.08 4.70 -7.16
N ASP A 22 17.54 5.40 -6.16
CA ASP A 22 16.45 6.36 -6.30
C ASP A 22 16.85 7.53 -7.23
N LEU A 23 18.11 7.99 -7.16
CA LEU A 23 18.68 8.96 -8.11
C LEU A 23 18.78 8.40 -9.53
N ARG A 24 19.21 7.14 -9.68
CA ARG A 24 19.26 6.47 -10.98
C ARG A 24 17.88 6.24 -11.57
N GLU A 25 16.90 5.87 -10.74
CA GLU A 25 15.49 5.75 -11.15
C GLU A 25 14.93 7.11 -11.57
N LYS A 26 15.23 8.18 -10.84
CA LYS A 26 14.86 9.56 -11.22
C LYS A 26 15.52 10.03 -12.51
N ALA A 27 16.79 9.72 -12.73
CA ALA A 27 17.50 10.04 -13.98
C ALA A 27 16.91 9.25 -15.17
N LEU A 28 16.56 7.97 -14.98
CA LEU A 28 15.85 7.16 -15.97
C LEU A 28 14.44 7.70 -16.23
N THR A 29 13.81 8.34 -15.23
CA THR A 29 12.51 9.01 -15.36
C THR A 29 12.61 10.23 -16.28
N ALA A 30 13.68 11.02 -16.16
CA ALA A 30 13.91 12.19 -17.00
C ALA A 30 14.13 11.86 -18.50
N THR A 31 14.82 10.73 -18.75
CA THR A 31 15.04 10.24 -20.13
C THR A 31 13.83 9.52 -20.71
N GLY A 32 12.94 8.97 -19.86
CA GLY A 32 11.77 8.20 -20.29
C GLY A 32 10.63 9.02 -20.91
N ALA A 33 10.59 10.34 -20.65
CA ALA A 33 9.64 11.23 -21.34
C ALA A 33 9.88 11.27 -22.86
N LEU A 34 11.10 10.93 -23.30
CA LEU A 34 11.48 10.84 -24.71
C LEU A 34 11.17 9.47 -25.35
N THR A 35 10.85 8.43 -24.55
CA THR A 35 10.71 7.05 -25.03
C THR A 35 9.27 6.51 -25.03
N ARG A 36 8.26 7.39 -25.00
CA ARG A 36 6.83 6.97 -25.11
C ARG A 36 6.47 6.18 -26.39
N SER A 37 7.38 6.08 -27.33
CA SER A 37 7.18 5.37 -28.60
C SER A 37 7.76 3.96 -28.65
N VAL A 38 8.38 3.46 -27.58
CA VAL A 38 9.12 2.19 -27.62
C VAL A 38 8.55 1.15 -26.66
N VAL A 39 7.92 0.14 -27.24
CA VAL A 39 7.65 -1.23 -26.75
C VAL A 39 6.97 -1.37 -25.36
N GLY A 40 5.73 -1.88 -25.37
CA GLY A 40 5.06 -2.42 -24.18
C GLY A 40 4.27 -1.40 -23.36
N TYR A 41 3.72 -0.35 -23.97
CA TYR A 41 2.72 0.53 -23.35
C TYR A 41 1.32 0.11 -23.82
N ASP A 42 0.54 -0.48 -22.90
CA ASP A 42 -0.85 -0.82 -23.16
C ASP A 42 -1.72 0.44 -23.16
N LYS A 43 -2.21 0.84 -24.33
CA LYS A 43 -3.08 2.01 -24.44
C LYS A 43 -4.38 1.83 -23.64
N PRO A 44 -4.94 2.93 -23.12
CA PRO A 44 -6.25 2.90 -22.49
C PRO A 44 -7.32 2.34 -23.46
N LEU A 45 -8.21 1.53 -22.92
CA LEU A 45 -9.38 1.01 -23.63
C LEU A 45 -10.53 2.02 -23.55
N PRO A 46 -11.47 2.02 -24.51
CA PRO A 46 -12.71 2.77 -24.36
C PRO A 46 -13.45 2.40 -23.08
N THR A 47 -13.86 3.40 -22.31
CA THR A 47 -14.64 3.22 -21.08
C THR A 47 -16.12 2.93 -21.39
N GLY A 48 -16.84 2.34 -20.43
CA GLY A 48 -18.26 2.06 -20.57
C GLY A 48 -18.63 0.86 -21.46
N ILE A 49 -17.65 0.06 -21.90
CA ILE A 49 -17.86 -1.11 -22.74
C ILE A 49 -17.43 -2.38 -22.02
N TRP A 50 -18.38 -3.27 -21.74
CA TRP A 50 -18.11 -4.59 -21.18
C TRP A 50 -17.37 -5.49 -22.17
N ARG A 51 -16.30 -6.13 -21.69
CA ARG A 51 -15.43 -7.02 -22.46
C ARG A 51 -15.39 -8.39 -21.83
N PRO A 52 -15.49 -9.48 -22.60
CA PRO A 52 -15.37 -10.83 -22.06
C PRO A 52 -13.92 -11.15 -21.68
N PHE A 53 -13.75 -12.02 -20.71
CA PHE A 53 -12.52 -12.74 -20.43
C PHE A 53 -12.88 -14.13 -19.88
N SER A 54 -11.90 -14.97 -19.62
CA SER A 54 -12.14 -16.27 -18.97
C SER A 54 -11.26 -16.39 -17.74
N ARG A 55 -11.86 -16.78 -16.62
CA ARG A 55 -11.13 -17.16 -15.43
C ARG A 55 -10.35 -18.44 -15.71
N ARG A 56 -9.19 -18.59 -15.08
CA ARG A 56 -8.36 -19.77 -15.21
C ARG A 56 -7.98 -20.33 -13.85
N LEU A 57 -8.24 -21.62 -13.63
CA LEU A 57 -7.76 -22.30 -12.43
C LEU A 57 -6.22 -22.26 -12.41
N TYR A 58 -5.66 -21.75 -11.34
CA TYR A 58 -4.21 -21.65 -11.15
C TYR A 58 -3.66 -22.81 -10.32
N SER A 59 -4.30 -23.10 -9.20
CA SER A 59 -3.99 -24.25 -8.34
C SER A 59 -5.21 -24.69 -7.53
N ASP A 60 -5.25 -25.97 -7.22
CA ASP A 60 -6.21 -26.57 -6.29
C ASP A 60 -5.46 -27.51 -5.35
N ASN A 61 -5.55 -27.25 -4.06
CA ASN A 61 -4.90 -28.03 -3.02
C ASN A 61 -5.78 -28.14 -1.75
N ALA A 62 -5.25 -28.73 -0.68
CA ALA A 62 -6.02 -28.92 0.55
C ALA A 62 -6.39 -27.61 1.26
N THR A 63 -5.65 -26.52 1.01
CA THR A 63 -5.82 -25.23 1.68
C THR A 63 -6.78 -24.32 0.92
N ALA A 64 -6.69 -24.28 -0.43
CA ALA A 64 -7.46 -23.37 -1.24
C ALA A 64 -7.60 -23.82 -2.70
N GLU A 65 -8.64 -23.32 -3.35
CA GLU A 65 -8.81 -23.29 -4.79
C GLU A 65 -8.49 -21.89 -5.30
N VAL A 66 -7.47 -21.75 -6.15
CA VAL A 66 -6.93 -20.46 -6.59
C VAL A 66 -7.20 -20.23 -8.06
N TRP A 67 -7.83 -19.11 -8.38
CA TRP A 67 -8.19 -18.69 -9.73
C TRP A 67 -7.47 -17.42 -10.15
N LEU A 68 -7.07 -17.33 -11.40
CA LEU A 68 -6.76 -16.08 -12.07
C LEU A 68 -8.09 -15.44 -12.46
N VAL A 69 -8.36 -14.24 -11.94
CA VAL A 69 -9.65 -13.56 -12.06
C VAL A 69 -9.55 -12.22 -12.79
N SER A 70 -8.41 -11.90 -13.36
CA SER A 70 -8.21 -10.72 -14.21
C SER A 70 -7.98 -11.09 -15.66
N PRO A 71 -8.36 -10.20 -16.61
CA PRO A 71 -8.17 -10.43 -18.05
C PRO A 71 -6.71 -10.60 -18.44
N GLU A 72 -6.42 -11.42 -19.43
CA GLU A 72 -5.05 -11.66 -19.93
C GLU A 72 -4.57 -10.60 -20.93
N ASP A 73 -5.41 -9.63 -21.32
CA ASP A 73 -5.11 -8.57 -22.29
C ASP A 73 -4.43 -7.32 -21.70
N GLY A 74 -3.96 -7.39 -20.44
CA GLY A 74 -3.31 -6.27 -19.77
C GLY A 74 -2.62 -6.66 -18.47
N HIS A 75 -2.10 -5.66 -17.79
CA HIS A 75 -1.58 -5.78 -16.44
C HIS A 75 -2.64 -5.28 -15.46
N PHE A 76 -3.11 -6.14 -14.57
CA PHE A 76 -4.12 -5.82 -13.57
C PHE A 76 -3.58 -5.96 -12.17
N MET A 77 -4.03 -5.10 -11.27
CA MET A 77 -3.70 -5.16 -9.85
C MET A 77 -4.85 -4.70 -8.98
N HIS A 78 -5.02 -5.32 -7.82
CA HIS A 78 -5.77 -4.72 -6.72
C HIS A 78 -4.88 -3.76 -5.92
N THR A 79 -5.47 -2.99 -5.05
CA THR A 79 -4.81 -1.87 -4.38
C THR A 79 -3.75 -2.30 -3.37
N PHE A 80 -4.13 -2.87 -2.21
CA PHE A 80 -3.19 -3.13 -1.12
C PHE A 80 -3.74 -4.20 -0.17
N PHE A 81 -2.90 -4.71 0.74
CA PHE A 81 -3.22 -5.82 1.65
C PHE A 81 -4.25 -5.49 2.76
N ASP A 82 -4.70 -4.25 2.84
CA ASP A 82 -5.71 -3.75 3.79
C ASP A 82 -6.92 -3.12 3.09
N VAL A 83 -7.04 -3.29 1.77
CA VAL A 83 -8.16 -2.78 0.97
C VAL A 83 -8.80 -3.93 0.22
N ASP A 84 -9.97 -4.37 0.69
CA ASP A 84 -10.77 -5.40 0.02
C ASP A 84 -11.21 -4.90 -1.36
N PRO A 85 -10.82 -5.56 -2.46
CA PRO A 85 -11.20 -5.16 -3.81
C PRO A 85 -12.56 -5.70 -4.23
N ILE A 86 -13.20 -6.56 -3.43
CA ILE A 86 -14.51 -7.15 -3.73
C ILE A 86 -15.61 -6.17 -3.33
N SER A 87 -16.65 -6.07 -4.15
CA SER A 87 -17.82 -5.25 -3.84
C SER A 87 -18.57 -5.81 -2.62
N PRO A 88 -19.34 -4.99 -1.89
CA PRO A 88 -20.08 -5.46 -0.72
C PRO A 88 -21.00 -6.67 -0.98
N GLY A 89 -21.54 -6.80 -2.19
CA GLY A 89 -22.37 -7.95 -2.62
C GLY A 89 -21.59 -9.17 -3.11
N GLY A 90 -20.23 -9.13 -3.08
CA GLY A 90 -19.39 -10.28 -3.44
C GLY A 90 -19.20 -10.52 -4.95
N ARG A 91 -19.95 -9.82 -5.82
CA ARG A 91 -20.00 -10.09 -7.25
C ARG A 91 -18.88 -9.46 -8.04
N TYR A 92 -18.52 -8.21 -7.71
CA TYR A 92 -17.58 -7.43 -8.50
C TYR A 92 -16.23 -7.31 -7.82
N LEU A 93 -15.17 -7.28 -8.61
CA LEU A 93 -13.81 -6.95 -8.18
C LEU A 93 -13.38 -5.65 -8.86
N VAL A 94 -12.93 -4.66 -8.07
CA VAL A 94 -12.32 -3.45 -8.61
C VAL A 94 -10.82 -3.62 -8.77
N ALA A 95 -10.29 -3.20 -9.92
CA ALA A 95 -8.89 -3.32 -10.26
C ALA A 95 -8.34 -2.04 -10.92
N THR A 96 -7.05 -1.84 -10.81
CA THR A 96 -6.30 -0.90 -11.67
C THR A 96 -5.64 -1.67 -12.80
N ARG A 97 -5.99 -1.35 -14.05
CA ARG A 97 -5.27 -1.80 -15.24
C ARG A 97 -4.15 -0.81 -15.54
N VAL A 98 -2.90 -1.25 -15.38
CA VAL A 98 -1.72 -0.40 -15.59
C VAL A 98 -1.12 -0.65 -16.97
N PRO A 99 -0.55 0.38 -17.62
CA PRO A 99 -0.06 0.26 -18.99
C PRO A 99 1.25 -0.54 -19.13
N PHE A 100 1.95 -0.76 -18.02
CA PHE A 100 3.24 -1.47 -17.97
C PHE A 100 3.63 -1.84 -16.54
N ILE A 101 4.62 -2.76 -16.39
CA ILE A 101 5.19 -3.16 -15.09
C ILE A 101 6.72 -3.09 -15.07
N TRP A 102 7.36 -2.53 -16.08
CA TRP A 102 8.83 -2.50 -16.22
C TRP A 102 9.48 -1.22 -15.68
N ARG A 103 8.69 -0.19 -15.38
CA ARG A 103 9.13 1.05 -14.74
C ARG A 103 8.07 1.58 -13.77
N VAL A 104 8.41 2.62 -13.01
CA VAL A 104 7.43 3.43 -12.26
C VAL A 104 6.73 4.41 -13.20
N PRO A 105 5.50 4.83 -12.89
CA PRO A 105 4.80 5.81 -13.71
C PRO A 105 5.46 7.19 -13.68
N TYR A 106 5.33 7.90 -14.80
CA TYR A 106 5.72 9.29 -14.96
C TYR A 106 4.48 10.18 -15.05
N VAL A 107 4.67 11.49 -14.88
CA VAL A 107 3.59 12.46 -15.08
C VAL A 107 2.98 12.31 -16.46
N GLY A 108 1.66 12.10 -16.48
CA GLY A 108 0.87 11.90 -17.68
C GLY A 108 0.78 10.46 -18.18
N ASP A 109 1.40 9.47 -17.50
CA ASP A 109 1.09 8.07 -17.76
C ASP A 109 -0.29 7.73 -17.22
N GLU A 110 -1.09 7.05 -18.01
CA GLU A 110 -2.48 6.72 -17.72
C GLU A 110 -2.64 5.27 -17.30
N CYS A 111 -3.43 5.04 -16.26
CA CYS A 111 -3.98 3.75 -15.90
C CYS A 111 -5.50 3.76 -16.05
N GLN A 112 -6.15 2.62 -15.87
CA GLN A 112 -7.59 2.53 -15.88
C GLN A 112 -8.12 1.85 -14.63
N VAL A 113 -9.22 2.40 -14.10
CA VAL A 113 -10.06 1.69 -13.14
C VAL A 113 -10.96 0.76 -13.92
N CYS A 114 -10.96 -0.51 -13.54
CA CYS A 114 -11.79 -1.54 -14.14
C CYS A 114 -12.64 -2.24 -13.09
N VAL A 115 -13.87 -2.53 -13.43
CA VAL A 115 -14.78 -3.40 -12.68
C VAL A 115 -14.81 -4.76 -13.36
N ILE A 116 -14.54 -5.83 -12.64
CA ILE A 116 -14.54 -7.21 -13.11
C ILE A 116 -15.77 -7.90 -12.50
N ASP A 117 -16.67 -8.38 -13.34
CA ASP A 117 -17.81 -9.20 -12.94
C ASP A 117 -17.36 -10.66 -12.84
N LEU A 118 -17.26 -11.16 -11.63
CA LEU A 118 -16.77 -12.49 -11.32
C LEU A 118 -17.76 -13.61 -11.72
N GLU A 119 -19.05 -13.28 -11.91
CA GLU A 119 -20.06 -14.24 -12.33
C GLU A 119 -20.14 -14.38 -13.85
N SER A 120 -20.22 -13.24 -14.56
CA SER A 120 -20.38 -13.24 -16.01
C SER A 120 -19.06 -13.28 -16.78
N GLU A 121 -17.92 -13.28 -16.09
CA GLU A 121 -16.57 -13.24 -16.68
C GLU A 121 -16.42 -12.10 -17.71
N ARG A 122 -16.82 -10.89 -17.28
CA ARG A 122 -16.69 -9.68 -18.08
C ARG A 122 -16.04 -8.58 -17.26
N TYR A 123 -15.34 -7.67 -17.90
CA TYR A 123 -14.77 -6.50 -17.25
C TYR A 123 -15.15 -5.21 -17.96
N LEU A 124 -15.22 -4.13 -17.19
CA LEU A 124 -15.63 -2.81 -17.63
C LEU A 124 -14.58 -1.78 -17.23
N PRO A 125 -13.83 -1.18 -18.15
CA PRO A 125 -13.08 0.03 -17.87
C PRO A 125 -14.06 1.17 -17.59
N VAL A 126 -14.00 1.74 -16.36
CA VAL A 126 -14.95 2.77 -15.91
C VAL A 126 -14.33 4.17 -15.89
N TYR A 127 -13.00 4.26 -15.73
CA TYR A 127 -12.32 5.56 -15.64
C TYR A 127 -10.86 5.45 -16.07
N THR A 128 -10.31 6.54 -16.64
CA THR A 128 -8.87 6.66 -16.95
C THR A 128 -8.26 7.71 -16.02
N SER A 129 -7.24 7.31 -15.23
CA SER A 129 -6.57 8.13 -14.23
C SER A 129 -5.10 8.33 -14.56
N ARG A 130 -4.55 9.48 -14.16
CA ARG A 130 -3.11 9.79 -14.14
C ARG A 130 -2.53 9.76 -12.73
N GLY A 131 -3.37 9.48 -11.73
CA GLY A 131 -3.03 9.48 -10.31
C GLY A 131 -2.72 8.10 -9.76
N TRP A 132 -1.69 7.40 -10.28
CA TRP A 132 -1.39 6.03 -9.89
C TRP A 132 0.08 5.78 -9.56
N GLY A 133 0.31 4.77 -8.74
CA GLY A 133 1.63 4.26 -8.39
C GLY A 133 1.76 2.77 -8.68
N SER A 134 2.96 2.29 -8.89
CA SER A 134 3.23 0.88 -9.24
C SER A 134 2.92 -0.11 -8.11
N GLN A 135 2.73 0.37 -6.86
CA GLN A 135 2.44 -0.47 -5.71
C GLN A 135 0.96 -0.47 -5.31
N LEU A 136 0.25 0.66 -5.49
CA LEU A 136 -1.13 0.82 -5.06
C LEU A 136 -2.13 1.00 -6.23
N GLY A 137 -1.63 1.04 -7.48
CA GLY A 137 -2.47 1.49 -8.59
C GLY A 137 -2.94 2.93 -8.35
N CYS A 138 -4.16 3.24 -8.74
CA CYS A 138 -4.83 4.51 -8.42
C CYS A 138 -5.63 4.44 -7.10
N ASN A 139 -5.34 3.48 -6.24
CA ASN A 139 -6.04 3.24 -4.97
C ASN A 139 -7.55 2.98 -5.15
N ALA A 140 -7.88 2.17 -6.15
CA ALA A 140 -9.26 1.84 -6.48
C ALA A 140 -9.90 0.99 -5.37
N GLN A 141 -11.08 1.39 -4.89
CA GLN A 141 -11.80 0.70 -3.82
C GLN A 141 -13.30 1.00 -3.86
N TRP A 142 -14.09 0.13 -3.27
CA TRP A 142 -15.54 0.27 -3.23
C TRP A 142 -15.99 1.24 -2.13
N LEU A 143 -16.88 2.16 -2.48
CA LEU A 143 -17.68 2.93 -1.54
C LEU A 143 -18.95 2.16 -1.16
N ASP A 144 -19.67 1.70 -2.16
CA ASP A 144 -20.87 0.88 -2.08
C ASP A 144 -20.95 -0.04 -3.33
N GLU A 145 -22.06 -0.76 -3.53
CA GLU A 145 -22.22 -1.72 -4.63
C GLU A 145 -22.18 -1.10 -6.03
N ASN A 146 -22.46 0.20 -6.14
CA ASN A 146 -22.52 0.90 -7.44
C ASN A 146 -21.46 2.00 -7.59
N THR A 147 -20.66 2.25 -6.54
CA THR A 147 -19.75 3.39 -6.50
C THR A 147 -18.32 2.96 -6.21
N VAL A 148 -17.41 3.31 -7.09
CA VAL A 148 -15.96 3.11 -6.92
C VAL A 148 -15.28 4.45 -6.65
N LEU A 149 -14.31 4.42 -5.74
CA LEU A 149 -13.40 5.52 -5.44
C LEU A 149 -12.03 5.21 -6.03
N CYS A 150 -11.33 6.23 -6.51
CA CYS A 150 -9.91 6.14 -6.90
C CYS A 150 -9.24 7.50 -6.76
N ASN A 151 -7.94 7.56 -7.01
CA ASN A 151 -7.19 8.81 -7.10
C ASN A 151 -6.90 9.19 -8.55
N ASP A 152 -6.77 10.49 -8.79
CA ASP A 152 -6.28 11.07 -10.04
C ASP A 152 -5.41 12.31 -9.74
N VAL A 153 -4.85 12.93 -10.75
CA VAL A 153 -4.04 14.16 -10.67
C VAL A 153 -4.74 15.28 -11.43
N PHE A 154 -5.08 16.34 -10.72
CA PHE A 154 -5.68 17.56 -11.25
C PHE A 154 -4.76 18.74 -10.95
N GLU A 155 -4.35 19.46 -11.97
CA GLU A 155 -3.47 20.64 -11.83
C GLU A 155 -2.19 20.35 -11.02
N GLY A 156 -1.63 19.12 -11.20
CA GLY A 156 -0.42 18.67 -10.52
C GLY A 156 -0.62 18.26 -9.06
N ARG A 157 -1.86 18.10 -8.61
CA ARG A 157 -2.19 17.61 -7.25
C ARG A 157 -3.02 16.33 -7.29
N GLY A 158 -2.69 15.41 -6.41
CA GLY A 158 -3.46 14.21 -6.18
C GLY A 158 -4.78 14.50 -5.46
N ALA A 159 -5.87 14.01 -6.02
CA ALA A 159 -7.21 14.14 -5.46
C ALA A 159 -8.06 12.90 -5.78
N GLY A 160 -9.10 12.68 -5.00
CA GLY A 160 -10.03 11.59 -5.16
C GLY A 160 -11.02 11.79 -6.31
N VAL A 161 -11.52 10.69 -6.80
CA VAL A 161 -12.60 10.62 -7.79
C VAL A 161 -13.61 9.58 -7.33
N LYS A 162 -14.90 9.92 -7.42
CA LYS A 162 -16.04 9.04 -7.18
C LYS A 162 -16.70 8.71 -8.52
N ILE A 163 -16.90 7.42 -8.79
CA ILE A 163 -17.38 6.91 -10.08
C ILE A 163 -18.62 6.05 -9.82
N GLU A 164 -19.77 6.47 -10.31
CA GLU A 164 -21.01 5.69 -10.28
C GLU A 164 -21.05 4.77 -11.51
N ILE A 165 -21.03 3.46 -11.28
CA ILE A 165 -20.85 2.48 -12.35
C ILE A 165 -22.05 2.42 -13.28
N SER A 166 -23.27 2.45 -12.75
CA SER A 166 -24.50 2.30 -13.52
C SER A 166 -24.76 3.46 -14.48
N THR A 167 -24.33 4.68 -14.14
CA THR A 167 -24.57 5.88 -14.94
C THR A 167 -23.31 6.36 -15.67
N GLY A 168 -22.12 5.94 -15.21
CA GLY A 168 -20.84 6.48 -15.66
C GLY A 168 -20.55 7.89 -15.13
N ARG A 169 -21.34 8.39 -14.17
CA ARG A 169 -21.14 9.70 -13.54
C ARG A 169 -19.84 9.71 -12.78
N VAL A 170 -19.04 10.76 -13.01
CA VAL A 170 -17.76 10.99 -12.34
C VAL A 170 -17.83 12.30 -11.56
N GLU A 171 -17.42 12.24 -10.29
CA GLU A 171 -17.34 13.38 -9.40
C GLU A 171 -15.93 13.52 -8.85
N ARG A 172 -15.32 14.70 -9.00
CA ARG A 172 -14.03 15.02 -8.40
C ARG A 172 -14.21 15.41 -6.93
N LEU A 173 -13.37 14.84 -6.08
CA LEU A 173 -13.27 15.21 -4.67
C LEU A 173 -12.11 16.20 -4.47
N GLU A 174 -12.13 17.00 -3.39
CA GLU A 174 -11.04 17.93 -3.08
C GLU A 174 -9.82 17.26 -2.46
N GLY A 175 -10.01 16.13 -1.78
CA GLY A 175 -8.95 15.39 -1.11
C GLY A 175 -8.71 14.02 -1.70
N PRO A 176 -7.54 13.43 -1.38
CA PRO A 176 -7.18 12.09 -1.85
C PRO A 176 -7.95 10.99 -1.12
N ILE A 177 -7.98 9.81 -1.74
CA ILE A 177 -8.55 8.57 -1.19
C ILE A 177 -7.43 7.67 -0.71
N TYR A 178 -7.53 7.18 0.57
CA TYR A 178 -6.68 6.12 1.08
C TYR A 178 -7.45 5.25 2.09
N GLY A 179 -7.43 5.52 3.40
CA GLY A 179 -8.16 4.77 4.41
C GLY A 179 -9.61 5.25 4.53
N LEU A 180 -10.58 4.38 4.30
CA LEU A 180 -11.99 4.71 4.48
C LEU A 180 -12.44 4.46 5.92
N SER A 181 -13.31 5.34 6.44
CA SER A 181 -14.02 5.05 7.68
C SER A 181 -14.94 3.83 7.50
N PRO A 182 -15.19 3.02 8.54
CA PRO A 182 -16.06 1.84 8.43
C PRO A 182 -17.49 2.17 7.97
N ASP A 183 -18.00 3.36 8.34
CA ASP A 183 -19.30 3.86 7.90
C ASP A 183 -19.30 4.48 6.49
N LYS A 184 -18.13 4.44 5.81
CA LYS A 184 -17.94 4.95 4.45
C LYS A 184 -18.26 6.44 4.26
N LYS A 185 -18.26 7.25 5.32
CA LYS A 185 -18.51 8.70 5.22
C LYS A 185 -17.26 9.49 4.91
N TYR A 186 -16.10 9.02 5.33
CA TYR A 186 -14.84 9.74 5.24
C TYR A 186 -13.71 8.89 4.65
N SER A 187 -12.81 9.56 3.93
CA SER A 187 -11.49 9.03 3.62
C SER A 187 -10.42 9.83 4.35
N TYR A 188 -9.39 9.14 4.83
CA TYR A 188 -8.23 9.72 5.51
C TYR A 188 -6.96 9.41 4.73
N SER A 189 -6.15 10.42 4.47
CA SER A 189 -4.92 10.26 3.69
C SER A 189 -3.88 11.34 4.04
N GLY A 190 -2.62 11.09 3.77
CA GLY A 190 -1.62 12.14 3.54
C GLY A 190 -1.75 12.72 2.13
N SER A 191 -0.95 13.72 1.81
CA SER A 191 -0.86 14.23 0.43
C SER A 191 -0.17 13.20 -0.46
N ILE A 192 -0.92 12.56 -1.35
CA ILE A 192 -0.44 11.44 -2.19
C ILE A 192 0.59 11.86 -3.24
N ASP A 193 0.66 13.11 -3.61
CA ASP A 193 1.71 13.73 -4.43
C ASP A 193 3.06 13.80 -3.70
N LEU A 194 3.07 13.80 -2.36
CA LEU A 194 4.30 13.80 -1.55
C LEU A 194 4.81 12.40 -1.19
N ILE A 195 3.99 11.38 -1.24
CA ILE A 195 4.36 10.00 -0.82
C ILE A 195 5.51 9.45 -1.66
N ASN A 196 5.54 9.70 -2.96
CA ASN A 196 6.64 9.25 -3.83
C ASN A 196 8.00 9.84 -3.46
N LEU A 197 8.05 10.99 -2.77
CA LEU A 197 9.30 11.56 -2.25
C LEU A 197 9.90 10.69 -1.16
N SER A 198 9.06 10.05 -0.35
CA SER A 198 9.48 9.13 0.71
C SER A 198 9.59 7.69 0.22
N GLN A 199 8.64 7.23 -0.58
CA GLN A 199 8.59 5.86 -1.06
C GLN A 199 8.06 5.79 -2.50
N THR A 200 8.97 5.63 -3.44
CA THR A 200 8.65 5.54 -4.87
C THR A 200 7.68 4.41 -5.17
N GLY A 201 6.62 4.71 -5.91
CA GLY A 201 5.59 3.76 -6.35
C GLY A 201 4.35 3.69 -5.46
N TYR A 202 4.32 4.40 -4.32
CA TYR A 202 3.18 4.44 -3.40
C TYR A 202 2.30 5.69 -3.53
N GLY A 203 2.81 6.75 -4.12
CA GLY A 203 2.07 7.97 -4.43
C GLY A 203 1.81 8.14 -5.91
N VAL A 204 1.25 9.28 -6.28
CA VAL A 204 1.05 9.65 -7.68
C VAL A 204 2.33 10.23 -8.28
N PRO A 205 2.52 10.17 -9.62
CA PRO A 205 3.68 10.76 -10.27
C PRO A 205 3.78 12.27 -10.01
N GLU A 206 4.96 12.71 -9.63
CA GLU A 206 5.23 14.12 -9.37
C GLU A 206 6.02 14.75 -10.54
N PRO A 207 5.80 16.04 -10.83
CA PRO A 207 6.61 16.76 -11.81
C PRO A 207 8.08 16.75 -11.41
N LEU A 208 8.99 16.61 -12.38
CA LEU A 208 10.44 16.64 -12.14
C LEU A 208 10.94 17.98 -11.57
N PHE A 209 10.22 19.06 -11.87
CA PHE A 209 10.54 20.42 -11.46
C PHE A 209 9.31 21.06 -10.80
N GLY A 210 9.53 21.77 -9.70
CA GLY A 210 8.47 22.51 -9.02
C GLY A 210 7.72 21.71 -7.96
N THR A 211 8.26 20.58 -7.50
CA THR A 211 7.69 19.82 -6.39
C THR A 211 7.61 20.68 -5.14
N ARG A 212 6.43 20.73 -4.55
CA ARG A 212 6.26 21.28 -3.21
C ARG A 212 6.92 20.35 -2.21
N TYR A 213 8.15 20.67 -1.85
CA TYR A 213 8.73 20.08 -0.66
C TYR A 213 8.16 20.82 0.55
N PRO A 214 7.64 20.12 1.56
CA PRO A 214 7.43 20.75 2.85
C PRO A 214 8.75 21.38 3.28
N SER A 215 8.75 22.67 3.57
CA SER A 215 9.94 23.34 4.04
C SER A 215 10.35 22.80 5.40
N ARG A 216 11.58 22.35 5.49
CA ARG A 216 12.32 21.92 6.69
C ARG A 216 11.48 21.69 7.97
N GLY A 217 11.24 20.43 8.27
CA GLY A 217 10.83 19.96 9.59
C GLY A 217 9.34 19.85 9.79
N TYR A 218 8.53 20.87 9.58
CA TYR A 218 7.08 20.78 9.75
C TYR A 218 6.35 21.81 8.91
N GLU A 219 5.22 21.38 8.37
CA GLU A 219 4.26 22.33 7.84
C GLU A 219 2.96 22.26 8.63
N SER A 220 2.43 23.44 8.98
CA SER A 220 1.08 23.58 9.53
C SER A 220 0.01 23.35 8.46
N SER A 221 0.40 23.34 7.18
CA SER A 221 -0.50 23.18 6.02
C SER A 221 -0.47 21.78 5.40
N GLU A 222 0.33 20.86 5.95
CA GLU A 222 0.42 19.45 5.50
C GLU A 222 0.23 18.51 6.68
N GLY A 223 -0.30 17.31 6.39
CA GLY A 223 -0.56 16.31 7.43
C GLY A 223 -1.59 15.29 7.01
N VAL A 224 -2.48 14.95 7.92
CA VAL A 224 -3.59 14.04 7.68
C VAL A 224 -4.82 14.83 7.22
N TRP A 225 -5.24 14.53 6.01
CA TRP A 225 -6.44 15.08 5.39
C TRP A 225 -7.61 14.15 5.58
N ARG A 226 -8.76 14.70 5.94
CA ARG A 226 -10.06 14.02 5.91
C ARG A 226 -10.86 14.54 4.72
N THR A 227 -11.33 13.66 3.86
CA THR A 227 -12.25 13.95 2.76
C THR A 227 -13.63 13.44 3.12
N ASP A 228 -14.61 14.32 3.15
CA ASP A 228 -16.04 13.98 3.29
C ASP A 228 -16.54 13.43 1.94
N LEU A 229 -16.98 12.17 1.91
CA LEU A 229 -17.34 11.48 0.67
C LEU A 229 -18.73 11.86 0.13
N ALA A 230 -19.56 12.51 0.95
CA ALA A 230 -20.87 13.03 0.51
C ALA A 230 -20.73 14.39 -0.16
N THR A 231 -19.90 15.26 0.41
CA THR A 231 -19.74 16.66 -0.08
C THR A 231 -18.51 16.84 -0.97
N GLY A 232 -17.60 15.88 -0.99
CA GLY A 232 -16.31 15.97 -1.68
C GLY A 232 -15.30 16.91 -1.00
N LYS A 233 -15.66 17.59 0.09
CA LYS A 233 -14.83 18.58 0.76
C LYS A 233 -13.72 17.94 1.59
N ARG A 234 -12.53 18.57 1.61
CA ARG A 234 -11.44 18.15 2.46
C ARG A 234 -11.16 19.10 3.61
N SER A 235 -10.69 18.56 4.71
CA SER A 235 -10.18 19.30 5.87
C SER A 235 -8.88 18.70 6.38
N LEU A 236 -7.91 19.54 6.75
CA LEU A 236 -6.71 19.12 7.46
C LEU A 236 -7.10 18.89 8.93
N ILE A 237 -7.10 17.63 9.37
CA ILE A 237 -7.49 17.27 10.74
C ILE A 237 -6.32 17.22 11.71
N LEU A 238 -5.11 16.98 11.19
CA LEU A 238 -3.89 16.87 11.99
C LEU A 238 -2.69 17.28 11.14
N SER A 239 -2.08 18.42 11.46
CA SER A 239 -0.88 18.88 10.74
C SER A 239 0.39 18.14 11.17
N LEU A 240 1.42 18.14 10.32
CA LEU A 240 2.75 17.63 10.67
C LEU A 240 3.34 18.37 11.88
N GLU A 241 3.07 19.67 12.00
CA GLU A 241 3.47 20.46 13.15
C GLU A 241 2.82 19.98 14.45
N GLN A 242 1.50 19.70 14.41
CA GLN A 242 0.78 19.14 15.55
C GLN A 242 1.28 17.75 15.93
N ILE A 243 1.53 16.88 14.94
CA ILE A 243 2.13 15.55 15.19
C ILE A 243 3.44 15.72 15.95
N ARG A 244 4.33 16.58 15.46
CA ARG A 244 5.60 16.81 16.14
C ARG A 244 5.44 17.31 17.57
N ASN A 245 4.62 18.33 17.77
CA ASN A 245 4.47 18.94 19.09
C ASN A 245 3.85 17.99 20.12
N ALA A 246 3.09 16.99 19.64
CA ALA A 246 2.50 15.95 20.49
C ALA A 246 3.48 14.80 20.82
N LEU A 247 4.59 14.65 20.09
CA LEU A 247 5.51 13.55 20.27
C LEU A 247 6.68 13.94 21.17
N PRO A 248 6.98 13.17 22.24
CA PRO A 248 8.10 13.45 23.13
C PRO A 248 9.45 13.18 22.44
N ASP A 249 10.49 13.85 22.92
CA ASP A 249 11.92 13.59 22.61
C ASP A 249 12.30 13.65 21.10
N GLN A 250 11.77 14.64 20.37
CA GLN A 250 11.91 14.74 18.93
C GLN A 250 13.04 15.67 18.45
N GLU A 251 13.90 16.17 19.31
CA GLU A 251 14.97 17.11 18.91
C GLU A 251 15.87 16.55 17.79
N GLU A 252 16.17 15.25 17.83
CA GLU A 252 16.97 14.59 16.79
C GLU A 252 16.29 14.56 15.43
N LEU A 253 14.95 14.50 15.38
CA LEU A 253 14.16 14.41 14.16
C LEU A 253 13.71 15.78 13.67
N ALA A 254 13.85 16.81 14.48
CA ALA A 254 13.38 18.16 14.25
C ALA A 254 13.90 18.84 12.98
N THR A 255 15.00 18.33 12.41
CA THR A 255 15.65 18.91 11.23
C THR A 255 15.25 18.24 9.91
N GLY A 256 14.43 17.18 9.95
CA GLY A 256 14.02 16.43 8.77
C GLY A 256 12.79 16.98 8.06
N ASP A 257 12.56 16.51 6.85
CA ASP A 257 11.28 16.69 6.15
C ASP A 257 10.37 15.51 6.51
N TYR A 258 9.13 15.77 6.84
CA TYR A 258 8.15 14.77 7.26
C TYR A 258 7.13 14.51 6.17
N PHE A 259 6.70 13.23 6.06
CA PHE A 259 5.71 12.77 5.10
C PHE A 259 4.77 11.78 5.77
N ILE A 260 3.48 11.91 5.53
CA ILE A 260 2.51 10.87 5.84
C ILE A 260 2.54 9.86 4.70
N GLN A 261 2.84 8.60 5.02
CA GLN A 261 2.82 7.52 4.02
C GLN A 261 1.47 6.83 3.97
N ASN A 262 0.99 6.36 5.12
CA ASN A 262 -0.26 5.61 5.25
C ASN A 262 -1.10 6.21 6.36
N VAL A 263 -2.40 6.19 6.16
CA VAL A 263 -3.40 6.46 7.21
C VAL A 263 -4.42 5.35 7.18
N LYS A 264 -4.46 4.53 8.23
CA LYS A 264 -5.38 3.40 8.35
C LYS A 264 -6.38 3.65 9.46
N VAL A 265 -7.65 3.45 9.16
CA VAL A 265 -8.71 3.59 10.15
C VAL A 265 -8.85 2.28 10.92
N SER A 266 -9.03 2.33 12.23
CA SER A 266 -9.33 1.15 13.03
C SER A 266 -10.66 0.51 12.60
N PRO A 267 -10.84 -0.80 12.77
CA PRO A 267 -12.12 -1.47 12.48
C PRO A 267 -13.32 -0.86 13.20
N SER A 268 -13.13 -0.30 14.40
CA SER A 268 -14.16 0.43 15.16
C SER A 268 -14.41 1.86 14.65
N GLY A 269 -13.50 2.42 13.84
CA GLY A 269 -13.60 3.77 13.33
C GLY A 269 -13.20 4.87 14.32
N ASP A 270 -12.71 4.52 15.50
CA ASP A 270 -12.40 5.45 16.60
C ASP A 270 -10.93 5.89 16.66
N ARG A 271 -10.04 5.23 15.91
CA ARG A 271 -8.60 5.54 15.85
C ARG A 271 -8.08 5.53 14.41
N LEU A 272 -7.08 6.38 14.17
CA LEU A 272 -6.25 6.38 12.98
C LEU A 272 -4.85 5.87 13.34
N LEU A 273 -4.28 5.02 12.50
CA LEU A 273 -2.88 4.63 12.48
C LEU A 273 -2.18 5.40 11.37
N ILE A 274 -1.11 6.10 11.69
CA ILE A 274 -0.41 6.99 10.79
C ILE A 274 1.06 6.58 10.73
N VAL A 275 1.56 6.31 9.52
CA VAL A 275 2.99 6.05 9.31
C VAL A 275 3.65 7.34 8.83
N VAL A 276 4.55 7.87 9.65
CA VAL A 276 5.26 9.12 9.39
C VAL A 276 6.70 8.82 9.02
N PHE A 277 7.11 9.20 7.82
CA PHE A 277 8.48 9.13 7.35
C PHE A 277 9.18 10.46 7.51
N SER A 278 10.46 10.43 7.89
CA SER A 278 11.32 11.61 7.93
C SER A 278 12.49 11.45 6.97
N ARG A 279 12.83 12.51 6.25
CA ARG A 279 13.99 12.57 5.34
C ARG A 279 14.94 13.69 5.73
N ARG A 280 16.20 13.57 5.30
CA ARG A 280 17.21 14.60 5.50
C ARG A 280 17.43 15.03 6.95
N VAL A 281 17.23 14.11 7.89
CA VAL A 281 17.48 14.36 9.29
C VAL A 281 18.98 14.56 9.51
N ARG A 282 19.37 15.68 10.11
CA ARG A 282 20.78 16.04 10.34
C ARG A 282 21.49 14.96 11.17
N GLY A 283 22.66 14.52 10.70
CA GLY A 283 23.46 13.50 11.39
C GLY A 283 22.95 12.08 11.27
N ARG A 284 21.87 11.84 10.50
CA ARG A 284 21.31 10.49 10.28
C ARG A 284 21.35 10.09 8.82
N LEU A 285 21.82 8.87 8.57
CA LEU A 285 21.69 8.19 7.30
C LEU A 285 20.49 7.23 7.39
N GLY A 286 19.56 7.39 6.48
CA GLY A 286 18.32 6.60 6.44
C GLY A 286 17.07 7.47 6.62
N TRP A 287 15.94 6.80 6.76
CA TRP A 287 14.65 7.45 6.90
C TRP A 287 14.04 7.01 8.22
N PRO A 288 14.11 7.84 9.26
CA PRO A 288 13.37 7.59 10.47
C PRO A 288 11.89 7.40 10.17
N VAL A 289 11.28 6.41 10.80
CA VAL A 289 9.86 6.10 10.67
C VAL A 289 9.25 5.99 12.05
N GLN A 290 8.10 6.61 12.20
CA GLN A 290 7.31 6.55 13.43
C GLN A 290 5.92 6.05 13.10
N VAL A 291 5.35 5.29 14.00
CA VAL A 291 3.93 4.93 13.97
C VAL A 291 3.21 5.75 15.03
N VAL A 292 2.26 6.54 14.57
CA VAL A 292 1.49 7.47 15.39
C VAL A 292 0.02 7.06 15.34
N THR A 293 -0.71 7.26 16.41
CA THR A 293 -2.17 7.11 16.42
C THR A 293 -2.84 8.39 16.89
N CYS A 294 -4.07 8.64 16.43
CA CYS A 294 -4.92 9.72 16.90
C CYS A 294 -6.39 9.34 16.77
N ARG A 295 -7.29 10.18 17.26
CA ARG A 295 -8.72 10.09 16.93
C ARG A 295 -9.02 10.60 15.51
N PRO A 296 -10.17 10.23 14.91
CA PRO A 296 -10.54 10.66 13.54
C PRO A 296 -10.73 12.18 13.38
N ASP A 297 -10.84 12.93 14.46
CA ASP A 297 -10.87 14.39 14.48
C ASP A 297 -9.48 15.03 14.60
N GLY A 298 -8.41 14.21 14.69
CA GLY A 298 -7.03 14.66 14.87
C GLY A 298 -6.62 14.88 16.33
N SER A 299 -7.52 14.68 17.29
CA SER A 299 -7.21 14.78 18.72
C SER A 299 -6.52 13.52 19.26
N ASP A 300 -6.03 13.58 20.50
CA ASP A 300 -5.43 12.45 21.22
C ASP A 300 -4.29 11.77 20.43
N VAL A 301 -3.35 12.60 19.99
CA VAL A 301 -2.17 12.16 19.24
C VAL A 301 -1.18 11.45 20.16
N SER A 302 -0.79 10.24 19.80
CA SER A 302 0.18 9.47 20.57
C SER A 302 1.15 8.71 19.68
N LEU A 303 2.37 8.50 20.17
CA LEU A 303 3.38 7.66 19.56
C LEU A 303 3.07 6.20 19.88
N ALA A 304 2.78 5.37 18.86
CA ALA A 304 2.58 3.94 19.04
C ALA A 304 3.89 3.15 18.93
N LEU A 305 4.80 3.56 18.04
CA LEU A 305 6.12 2.93 17.92
C LEU A 305 7.17 3.97 17.54
N HIS A 306 8.25 3.97 18.31
CA HIS A 306 9.37 4.88 18.12
C HIS A 306 10.26 4.42 16.94
N ASP A 307 10.90 5.37 16.23
CA ASP A 307 11.88 5.09 15.19
C ASP A 307 12.97 4.09 15.61
N ARG A 308 13.49 4.19 16.83
CA ARG A 308 14.52 3.26 17.35
C ARG A 308 14.10 1.79 17.26
N ASP A 309 12.80 1.49 17.39
CA ASP A 309 12.26 0.14 17.30
C ASP A 309 11.84 -0.19 15.87
N TYR A 310 11.24 0.77 15.15
CA TYR A 310 10.90 0.59 13.74
C TYR A 310 12.14 0.26 12.89
N ARG A 311 13.26 0.92 13.08
CA ARG A 311 14.52 0.66 12.33
C ARG A 311 15.15 -0.70 12.58
N LYS A 312 14.66 -1.47 13.55
CA LYS A 312 14.98 -2.90 13.72
C LYS A 312 14.34 -3.77 12.62
N GLY A 313 13.92 -3.20 11.53
CA GLY A 313 13.34 -3.86 10.35
C GLY A 313 11.81 -3.80 10.33
N GLY A 314 11.22 -2.80 11.00
CA GLY A 314 9.77 -2.58 11.00
C GLY A 314 9.21 -2.31 9.62
N HIS A 315 8.09 -2.94 9.31
CA HIS A 315 7.28 -2.65 8.14
C HIS A 315 5.85 -3.19 8.28
N HIS A 316 4.96 -2.63 7.48
CA HIS A 316 3.55 -3.02 7.30
C HIS A 316 2.72 -3.03 8.58
N PRO A 317 2.70 -1.94 9.37
CA PRO A 317 1.79 -1.85 10.49
C PRO A 317 0.34 -1.85 10.00
N ASN A 318 -0.51 -2.63 10.67
CA ASN A 318 -1.92 -2.75 10.40
C ASN A 318 -2.70 -2.99 11.70
N TRP A 319 -3.97 -2.58 11.76
CA TRP A 319 -4.80 -2.88 12.90
C TRP A 319 -5.09 -4.39 13.00
N LEU A 320 -5.09 -4.93 14.20
CA LEU A 320 -5.76 -6.20 14.46
C LEU A 320 -7.28 -6.02 14.39
N PRO A 321 -8.05 -7.10 14.14
CA PRO A 321 -9.52 -7.01 14.07
C PRO A 321 -10.18 -6.41 15.31
N SER A 322 -9.53 -6.48 16.48
CA SER A 322 -9.98 -5.83 17.71
C SER A 322 -9.99 -4.30 17.64
N GLY A 323 -9.24 -3.69 16.71
CA GLY A 323 -9.04 -2.26 16.61
C GLY A 323 -8.19 -1.64 17.73
N ARG A 324 -7.66 -2.45 18.63
CA ARG A 324 -6.89 -1.98 19.81
C ARG A 324 -5.39 -2.00 19.57
N ASP A 325 -4.90 -3.09 19.01
CA ASP A 325 -3.49 -3.36 18.82
C ASP A 325 -3.08 -3.30 17.37
N ILE A 326 -1.79 -3.08 17.13
CA ILE A 326 -1.19 -2.98 15.80
C ILE A 326 -0.35 -4.22 15.54
N LEU A 327 -0.68 -4.97 14.48
CA LEU A 327 0.14 -6.04 13.95
C LEU A 327 1.18 -5.47 12.99
N MET A 328 2.44 -5.89 13.10
CA MET A 328 3.48 -5.52 12.14
C MET A 328 4.66 -6.49 12.18
N ASN A 329 5.51 -6.39 11.18
CA ASN A 329 6.79 -7.08 11.18
C ASN A 329 7.84 -6.25 11.94
N LEU A 330 8.58 -6.89 12.85
CA LEU A 330 9.74 -6.34 13.57
C LEU A 330 10.83 -7.40 13.73
N ARG A 331 12.03 -6.96 14.06
CA ARG A 331 13.13 -7.82 14.52
C ARG A 331 13.48 -7.49 15.96
N PRO A 332 12.79 -8.05 16.96
CA PRO A 332 13.01 -7.75 18.36
C PRO A 332 14.47 -7.94 18.79
N ASP A 333 15.08 -9.02 18.29
CA ASP A 333 16.49 -9.37 18.54
C ASP A 333 17.47 -8.69 17.56
N GLY A 334 16.98 -7.84 16.66
CA GLY A 334 17.76 -7.22 15.58
C GLY A 334 18.16 -8.18 14.44
N ARG A 335 17.74 -9.44 14.47
CA ARG A 335 18.14 -10.50 13.52
C ARG A 335 16.97 -11.10 12.80
N THR A 336 16.06 -11.73 13.52
CA THR A 336 14.96 -12.53 12.98
C THR A 336 13.70 -11.69 12.84
N MET A 337 13.12 -11.66 11.63
CA MET A 337 11.83 -11.03 11.41
C MET A 337 10.74 -11.85 12.11
N ARG A 338 9.88 -11.16 12.86
CA ARG A 338 8.76 -11.73 13.60
C ARG A 338 7.50 -10.95 13.35
N PHE A 339 6.35 -11.60 13.47
CA PHE A 339 5.06 -10.93 13.60
C PHE A 339 4.95 -10.43 15.04
N CYS A 340 4.82 -9.12 15.19
CA CYS A 340 4.72 -8.48 16.49
C CYS A 340 3.40 -7.74 16.63
N VAL A 341 2.86 -7.77 17.84
CA VAL A 341 1.71 -6.97 18.22
C VAL A 341 2.21 -5.84 19.10
N VAL A 342 1.90 -4.62 18.71
CA VAL A 342 2.25 -3.39 19.39
C VAL A 342 1.01 -2.84 20.08
N ASP A 343 1.08 -2.60 21.38
CA ASP A 343 0.08 -1.81 22.11
C ASP A 343 0.36 -0.32 21.87
N PRO A 344 -0.52 0.42 21.21
CA PRO A 344 -0.28 1.82 20.88
C PRO A 344 -0.33 2.76 22.10
N VAL A 345 -0.83 2.30 23.26
CA VAL A 345 -0.92 3.09 24.50
C VAL A 345 0.33 2.92 25.34
N THR A 346 0.72 1.68 25.64
CA THR A 346 1.92 1.39 26.43
C THR A 346 3.20 1.47 25.61
N ARG A 347 3.10 1.35 24.28
CA ARG A 347 4.23 1.29 23.33
C ARG A 347 5.07 0.03 23.46
N GLU A 348 4.60 -0.94 24.21
CA GLU A 348 5.22 -2.24 24.31
C GLU A 348 4.83 -3.11 23.10
N PHE A 349 5.70 -4.02 22.74
CA PHE A 349 5.39 -5.01 21.72
C PHE A 349 5.76 -6.41 22.17
N ARG A 350 4.99 -7.38 21.70
CA ARG A 350 5.21 -8.80 21.93
C ARG A 350 5.23 -9.56 20.60
N VAL A 351 5.95 -10.67 20.57
CA VAL A 351 5.92 -11.59 19.43
C VAL A 351 4.59 -12.35 19.44
N LEU A 352 3.86 -12.29 18.33
CA LEU A 352 2.57 -12.95 18.21
C LEU A 352 2.72 -14.47 18.03
N LEU A 353 3.63 -14.88 17.14
CA LEU A 353 3.88 -16.27 16.75
C LEU A 353 5.38 -16.59 16.91
N PRO A 354 5.84 -17.05 18.10
CA PRO A 354 7.27 -17.30 18.34
C PRO A 354 7.90 -18.32 17.41
N GLY A 355 7.16 -19.34 16.97
CA GLY A 355 7.59 -20.37 16.03
C GLY A 355 7.67 -19.93 14.58
N ALA A 356 6.89 -18.93 14.18
CA ALA A 356 6.81 -18.48 12.80
C ALA A 356 7.83 -17.37 12.48
N LYS A 357 8.41 -17.43 11.29
CA LYS A 357 9.23 -16.34 10.74
C LYS A 357 8.30 -15.30 10.12
N GLY A 358 8.43 -14.05 10.54
CA GLY A 358 7.71 -12.92 9.96
C GLY A 358 8.20 -12.57 8.56
N GLY A 359 7.45 -11.75 7.86
CA GLY A 359 7.74 -11.24 6.52
C GLY A 359 6.47 -10.81 5.80
N GLY A 360 6.64 -10.22 4.62
CA GLY A 360 5.53 -9.81 3.76
C GLY A 360 4.55 -8.80 4.38
N HIS A 361 3.27 -8.95 4.07
CA HIS A 361 2.18 -8.04 4.40
C HIS A 361 1.16 -8.73 5.33
N PRO A 362 1.40 -8.75 6.66
CA PRO A 362 0.57 -9.49 7.58
C PRO A 362 -0.77 -8.81 7.85
N SER A 363 -1.83 -9.59 7.80
CA SER A 363 -3.19 -9.22 8.23
C SER A 363 -3.87 -10.40 8.92
N VAL A 364 -4.86 -10.12 9.76
CA VAL A 364 -5.61 -11.15 10.50
C VAL A 364 -7.08 -11.06 10.18
N HIS A 365 -7.68 -12.20 9.91
CA HIS A 365 -9.13 -12.37 9.84
C HIS A 365 -9.50 -13.55 10.71
N GLN A 366 -10.47 -13.37 11.63
CA GLN A 366 -10.80 -14.36 12.64
C GLN A 366 -9.55 -14.85 13.39
N ASN A 367 -9.26 -16.15 13.34
CA ASN A 367 -8.10 -16.78 14.00
C ASN A 367 -6.95 -17.10 13.01
N ARG A 368 -6.90 -16.48 11.83
CA ARG A 368 -5.92 -16.78 10.79
C ARG A 368 -5.13 -15.54 10.41
N LEU A 369 -3.80 -15.66 10.42
CA LEU A 369 -2.88 -14.66 9.90
C LEU A 369 -2.57 -14.99 8.44
N LEU A 370 -2.81 -14.03 7.56
CA LEU A 370 -2.46 -14.08 6.13
C LEU A 370 -1.23 -13.21 5.89
N THR A 371 -0.29 -13.70 5.07
CA THR A 371 0.86 -12.90 4.61
C THR A 371 1.45 -13.47 3.33
N ASP A 372 2.22 -12.68 2.63
CA ASP A 372 3.12 -13.09 1.55
C ASP A 372 4.58 -13.09 2.02
N ALA A 373 5.51 -13.03 1.09
CA ALA A 373 6.93 -12.86 1.35
C ALA A 373 7.60 -12.06 0.23
N TYR A 374 8.69 -11.40 0.55
CA TYR A 374 9.61 -10.89 -0.46
C TYR A 374 10.59 -11.97 -0.90
N VAL A 375 11.02 -11.91 -2.16
CA VAL A 375 12.04 -12.81 -2.71
C VAL A 375 13.31 -12.86 -1.84
N THR A 376 13.64 -11.73 -1.20
CA THR A 376 14.84 -11.56 -0.36
C THR A 376 14.70 -12.09 1.07
N GLU A 377 13.53 -12.56 1.47
CA GLU A 377 13.26 -13.04 2.85
C GLU A 377 13.55 -14.52 3.04
N GLY A 378 13.96 -15.23 1.97
CA GLY A 378 14.37 -16.63 2.05
C GLY A 378 13.20 -17.62 2.13
N PHE A 379 12.05 -17.24 1.55
CA PHE A 379 10.89 -18.12 1.36
C PHE A 379 10.71 -18.58 -0.09
N SER A 380 11.49 -18.02 -1.01
CA SER A 380 11.37 -18.35 -2.44
C SER A 380 11.76 -19.79 -2.71
N ASP A 381 11.02 -20.43 -3.61
CA ASP A 381 11.42 -21.73 -4.15
C ASP A 381 12.55 -21.61 -5.19
N ALA A 382 12.99 -22.74 -5.73
CA ALA A 382 14.07 -22.78 -6.73
C ALA A 382 13.71 -22.03 -8.03
N ALA A 383 12.42 -21.86 -8.33
CA ALA A 383 11.93 -21.09 -9.48
C ALA A 383 11.81 -19.58 -9.18
N GLY A 384 12.03 -19.16 -7.93
CA GLY A 384 11.90 -17.76 -7.51
C GLY A 384 10.45 -17.32 -7.19
N ARG A 385 9.54 -18.28 -7.00
CA ARG A 385 8.16 -17.99 -6.57
C ARG A 385 8.11 -17.83 -5.07
N VAL A 386 7.30 -16.87 -4.59
CA VAL A 386 7.06 -16.62 -3.16
C VAL A 386 5.72 -17.23 -2.72
N PRO A 387 5.63 -17.72 -1.48
CA PRO A 387 4.39 -18.28 -0.95
C PRO A 387 3.39 -17.19 -0.54
N ILE A 388 2.11 -17.52 -0.68
CA ILE A 388 1.01 -16.89 0.06
C ILE A 388 0.72 -17.80 1.25
N ARG A 389 0.91 -17.28 2.46
CA ARG A 389 1.00 -18.05 3.70
C ARG A 389 -0.23 -17.79 4.57
N LEU A 390 -0.78 -18.86 5.10
CA LEU A 390 -1.90 -18.85 6.05
C LEU A 390 -1.44 -19.51 7.35
N ILE A 391 -1.52 -18.79 8.47
CA ILE A 391 -1.04 -19.28 9.75
C ILE A 391 -2.21 -19.24 10.74
N ASP A 392 -2.55 -20.37 11.31
CA ASP A 392 -3.53 -20.46 12.38
C ASP A 392 -2.92 -19.92 13.69
N LEU A 393 -3.61 -18.99 14.34
CA LEU A 393 -3.08 -18.30 15.54
C LEU A 393 -3.13 -19.16 16.81
N GLU A 394 -4.01 -20.13 16.85
CA GLU A 394 -4.16 -21.02 18.02
C GLU A 394 -3.20 -22.21 17.94
N THR A 395 -3.23 -22.92 16.83
CA THR A 395 -2.38 -24.11 16.64
C THR A 395 -0.96 -23.75 16.19
N GLN A 396 -0.72 -22.53 15.74
CA GLN A 396 0.51 -22.04 15.12
C GLN A 396 0.94 -22.85 13.88
N SER A 397 0.01 -23.62 13.30
CA SER A 397 0.27 -24.35 12.07
C SER A 397 0.28 -23.40 10.88
N GLU A 398 1.22 -23.60 9.98
CA GLU A 398 1.37 -22.82 8.76
C GLU A 398 0.97 -23.67 7.55
N GLN A 399 0.13 -23.12 6.69
CA GLN A 399 -0.29 -23.66 5.42
C GLN A 399 0.08 -22.71 4.29
N GLU A 400 0.28 -23.25 3.12
CA GLU A 400 0.56 -22.48 1.91
C GLU A 400 -0.68 -22.50 1.00
N ILE A 401 -1.23 -21.32 0.68
CA ILE A 401 -2.33 -21.18 -0.28
C ILE A 401 -1.83 -21.55 -1.68
N CYS A 402 -0.77 -20.89 -2.13
CA CYS A 402 -0.07 -21.19 -3.37
C CYS A 402 1.27 -20.44 -3.42
N ARG A 403 2.02 -20.62 -4.52
CA ARG A 403 3.22 -19.83 -4.84
C ARG A 403 3.04 -19.05 -6.11
N VAL A 404 3.47 -17.79 -6.11
CA VAL A 404 3.38 -16.90 -7.26
C VAL A 404 4.72 -16.28 -7.63
N PHE A 405 4.91 -16.01 -8.91
CA PHE A 405 6.01 -15.16 -9.33
C PHE A 405 5.71 -13.72 -8.94
N THR A 406 6.72 -13.10 -8.36
CA THR A 406 6.80 -11.66 -8.21
C THR A 406 7.92 -11.19 -9.10
N LYS A 407 7.75 -10.06 -9.79
CA LYS A 407 8.83 -9.57 -10.62
C LYS A 407 10.03 -9.26 -9.71
N ASN A 408 11.15 -9.97 -9.89
CA ASN A 408 12.36 -9.82 -9.09
C ASN A 408 13.09 -8.50 -9.42
N LEU A 409 12.40 -7.39 -9.18
CA LEU A 409 12.90 -6.05 -9.32
C LEU A 409 12.93 -5.39 -7.94
N THR A 410 13.75 -4.36 -7.82
CA THR A 410 13.90 -3.60 -6.58
C THR A 410 13.20 -2.25 -6.67
N GLY A 411 12.84 -1.67 -5.51
CA GLY A 411 12.19 -0.38 -5.45
C GLY A 411 10.75 -0.41 -5.96
N GLY A 412 10.30 0.68 -6.57
CA GLY A 412 8.94 0.83 -7.05
C GLY A 412 8.55 -0.05 -8.25
N ARG A 413 9.49 -0.81 -8.83
CA ARG A 413 9.24 -1.69 -9.99
C ARG A 413 8.88 -3.14 -9.64
N ARG A 414 8.98 -3.51 -8.36
CA ARG A 414 8.60 -4.85 -7.92
C ARG A 414 7.08 -5.05 -8.01
N VAL A 415 6.66 -6.28 -8.14
CA VAL A 415 5.26 -6.67 -8.00
C VAL A 415 5.14 -7.40 -6.68
N ASP A 416 4.53 -6.79 -5.69
CA ASP A 416 4.26 -7.43 -4.41
C ASP A 416 2.87 -8.08 -4.46
N PRO A 417 2.68 -9.26 -3.86
CA PRO A 417 1.39 -9.95 -3.85
C PRO A 417 0.31 -9.18 -3.09
N HIS A 418 0.64 -8.54 -1.97
CA HIS A 418 -0.32 -7.80 -1.14
C HIS A 418 -1.59 -8.60 -0.83
N PRO A 419 -1.51 -9.81 -0.27
CA PRO A 419 -2.70 -10.60 -0.04
C PRO A 419 -3.63 -9.90 0.95
N VAL A 420 -4.92 -9.86 0.59
CA VAL A 420 -5.97 -9.22 1.38
C VAL A 420 -7.13 -10.18 1.59
N TRP A 421 -7.68 -10.17 2.79
CA TRP A 421 -8.91 -10.84 3.12
C TRP A 421 -10.10 -10.14 2.47
N THR A 422 -11.01 -10.90 1.90
CA THR A 422 -12.34 -10.42 1.53
C THR A 422 -13.27 -10.51 2.74
N CYS A 423 -14.42 -9.84 2.68
CA CYS A 423 -15.44 -9.94 3.72
C CYS A 423 -15.93 -11.37 3.95
N ASP A 424 -15.89 -12.23 2.92
CA ASP A 424 -16.35 -13.63 2.98
C ASP A 424 -15.25 -14.59 3.47
N GLY A 425 -14.03 -14.09 3.76
CA GLY A 425 -12.92 -14.90 4.23
C GLY A 425 -12.12 -15.58 3.10
N ASP A 426 -12.37 -15.21 1.85
CA ASP A 426 -11.50 -15.53 0.70
C ASP A 426 -10.30 -14.59 0.67
N VAL A 427 -9.34 -14.87 -0.23
CA VAL A 427 -8.10 -14.08 -0.33
C VAL A 427 -7.87 -13.60 -1.75
N VAL A 428 -7.67 -12.29 -1.92
CA VAL A 428 -7.25 -11.70 -3.20
C VAL A 428 -5.79 -11.28 -3.12
N PHE A 429 -5.02 -11.52 -4.18
CA PHE A 429 -3.60 -11.12 -4.24
C PHE A 429 -3.11 -10.92 -5.67
N ASN A 430 -1.97 -10.24 -5.81
CA ASN A 430 -1.31 -10.01 -7.09
C ASN A 430 -0.20 -11.03 -7.35
N GLY A 431 0.13 -11.24 -8.61
CA GLY A 431 1.31 -11.98 -9.03
C GLY A 431 1.65 -11.72 -10.49
N VAL A 432 2.62 -12.46 -11.03
CA VAL A 432 3.03 -12.35 -12.43
C VAL A 432 2.84 -13.70 -13.12
N VAL A 433 2.10 -13.71 -14.22
CA VAL A 433 1.93 -14.86 -15.11
C VAL A 433 2.19 -14.40 -16.55
N ASP A 434 2.99 -15.15 -17.29
CA ASP A 434 3.30 -14.88 -18.69
C ASP A 434 3.79 -13.44 -18.94
N GLY A 435 4.58 -12.92 -17.98
CA GLY A 435 5.11 -11.55 -18.01
C GLY A 435 4.10 -10.44 -17.67
N ARG A 436 2.87 -10.78 -17.32
CA ARG A 436 1.79 -9.85 -16.98
C ARG A 436 1.49 -9.87 -15.49
N ARG A 437 1.21 -8.71 -14.90
CA ARG A 437 0.66 -8.61 -13.55
C ARG A 437 -0.80 -9.00 -13.59
N GLN A 438 -1.19 -9.95 -12.75
CA GLN A 438 -2.52 -10.53 -12.70
C GLN A 438 -3.04 -10.58 -11.27
N ILE A 439 -4.37 -10.66 -11.13
CA ILE A 439 -5.07 -10.78 -9.85
C ILE A 439 -5.54 -12.22 -9.67
N TYR A 440 -5.32 -12.74 -8.48
CA TYR A 440 -5.74 -14.06 -8.05
C TYR A 440 -6.82 -13.94 -6.98
N LEU A 441 -7.77 -14.86 -7.00
CA LEU A 441 -8.75 -15.10 -5.95
C LEU A 441 -8.58 -16.53 -5.44
N ALA A 442 -8.30 -16.67 -4.16
CA ALA A 442 -8.23 -17.96 -3.49
C ALA A 442 -9.45 -18.16 -2.61
N ARG A 443 -10.21 -19.22 -2.87
CA ARG A 443 -11.27 -19.71 -2.01
C ARG A 443 -10.68 -20.63 -0.98
N ILE A 444 -10.75 -20.23 0.27
CA ILE A 444 -10.15 -20.96 1.40
C ILE A 444 -11.07 -22.10 1.79
N LYS A 445 -10.48 -23.31 1.97
CA LYS A 445 -11.19 -24.55 2.35
C LYS A 445 -11.24 -24.76 3.85
#